data_85199da5e9c136b523c3767a7718fcae
#
_entry.id   85199da5e9c136b523c3767a7718fcae
#
_cell.length_a   1.000
_cell.length_b   1.000
_cell.length_c   1.000
_cell.angle_alpha   90.00
_cell.angle_beta   90.00
_cell.angle_gamma   90.00
#
_symmetry.space_group_name_H-M   'P 1'
#
loop_
_entity.id
_entity.type
_entity.pdbx_description
1 polymer ?
#
loop_
_entity_poly.entity_id
_entity_poly.type
_entity_poly.pdbx_seq_one_letter_code
_entity_poly.pdbx_strand_id
1 'polypeptide(L)'
;MGGTLITILLPGMLSLLLVWAGIEDARTHEIANWKNIAIALLAPLWWWANDMALWPDMALQLGVAAVVFGLFCGVFAFGWMGGGDVKMIGALALWFPLHLLVWMLMVMSVAGGVLTVIMLLDRARDRTKQIEVPYGVAIAFAALLALRELHFNHPSIFV
;
A
#
# COMPACT_ATOMS: atom_id res chain seq x y z
N MET A 1 2.74 -8.93 27.92
CA MET A 1 1.53 -8.09 27.71
C MET A 1 1.77 -6.87 26.80
N GLY A 2 2.95 -6.24 26.79
CA GLY A 2 3.25 -5.10 25.90
C GLY A 2 3.28 -5.45 24.42
N GLY A 3 3.80 -6.60 24.02
CA GLY A 3 3.89 -7.03 22.63
C GLY A 3 2.53 -7.19 21.94
N THR A 4 1.55 -7.75 22.65
CA THR A 4 0.19 -8.00 22.12
C THR A 4 -0.57 -6.70 21.80
N LEU A 5 -0.37 -5.65 22.59
CA LEU A 5 -0.99 -4.34 22.32
C LEU A 5 -0.38 -3.68 21.10
N ILE A 6 0.93 -3.73 20.92
CA ILE A 6 1.64 -3.13 19.79
C ILE A 6 1.25 -3.84 18.48
N THR A 7 1.14 -5.18 18.50
CA THR A 7 0.73 -5.95 17.30
C THR A 7 -0.72 -5.71 16.86
N ILE A 8 -1.57 -5.14 17.72
CA ILE A 8 -2.93 -4.72 17.36
C ILE A 8 -2.95 -3.23 16.98
N LEU A 9 -2.23 -2.39 17.72
CA LEU A 9 -2.25 -0.93 17.50
C LEU A 9 -1.61 -0.52 16.18
N LEU A 10 -0.46 -1.14 15.80
CA LEU A 10 0.24 -0.77 14.57
C LEU A 10 -0.58 -1.04 13.30
N PRO A 11 -1.20 -2.22 13.10
CA PRO A 11 -2.13 -2.43 11.99
C PRO A 11 -3.35 -1.51 12.03
N GLY A 12 -3.85 -1.18 13.21
CA GLY A 12 -4.93 -0.20 13.39
C GLY A 12 -4.52 1.20 12.91
N MET A 13 -3.35 1.67 13.30
CA MET A 13 -2.79 2.95 12.83
C MET A 13 -2.56 2.94 11.31
N LEU A 14 -2.02 1.86 10.77
CA LEU A 14 -1.85 1.70 9.34
C LEU A 14 -3.20 1.77 8.62
N SER A 15 -4.23 1.07 9.12
CA SER A 15 -5.57 1.11 8.54
C SER A 15 -6.15 2.52 8.50
N LEU A 16 -5.99 3.30 9.56
CA LEU A 16 -6.45 4.71 9.61
C LEU A 16 -5.70 5.58 8.59
N LEU A 17 -4.38 5.42 8.48
CA LEU A 17 -3.57 6.14 7.48
C LEU A 17 -3.98 5.79 6.06
N LEU A 18 -4.25 4.50 5.77
CA LEU A 18 -4.70 4.02 4.47
C LEU A 18 -6.08 4.59 4.10
N VAL A 19 -7.04 4.53 5.02
CA VAL A 19 -8.38 5.11 4.79
C VAL A 19 -8.27 6.61 4.54
N TRP A 20 -7.46 7.32 5.34
CA TRP A 20 -7.25 8.76 5.14
C TRP A 20 -6.57 9.06 3.81
N ALA A 21 -5.52 8.32 3.44
CA ALA A 21 -4.85 8.48 2.15
C ALA A 21 -5.79 8.22 0.97
N GLY A 22 -6.62 7.17 1.03
CA GLY A 22 -7.61 6.87 0.00
C GLY A 22 -8.70 7.94 -0.13
N ILE A 23 -9.19 8.51 1.00
CA ILE A 23 -10.16 9.62 0.97
C ILE A 23 -9.54 10.89 0.38
N GLU A 24 -8.28 11.20 0.72
CA GLU A 24 -7.58 12.36 0.18
C GLU A 24 -7.37 12.19 -1.32
N ASP A 25 -6.87 11.03 -1.76
CA ASP A 25 -6.66 10.72 -3.17
C ASP A 25 -7.97 10.79 -3.98
N ALA A 26 -9.08 10.30 -3.44
CA ALA A 26 -10.40 10.41 -4.07
C ALA A 26 -10.89 11.85 -4.25
N ARG A 27 -10.38 12.80 -3.45
CA ARG A 27 -10.80 14.21 -3.46
C ARG A 27 -9.85 15.13 -4.20
N THR A 28 -8.55 14.88 -4.06
CA THR A 28 -7.50 15.81 -4.53
C THR A 28 -6.58 15.19 -5.57
N HIS A 29 -6.68 13.87 -5.80
CA HIS A 29 -5.77 13.09 -6.65
C HIS A 29 -4.30 13.23 -6.22
N GLU A 30 -4.08 13.52 -4.95
CA GLU A 30 -2.77 13.66 -4.35
C GLU A 30 -2.74 12.94 -3.00
N ILE A 31 -1.61 12.30 -2.68
CA ILE A 31 -1.35 11.70 -1.37
C ILE A 31 -0.25 12.50 -0.69
N ALA A 32 -0.55 13.10 0.46
CA ALA A 32 0.42 13.87 1.22
C ALA A 32 1.65 13.01 1.61
N ASN A 33 2.84 13.52 1.34
CA ASN A 33 4.11 12.80 1.57
C ASN A 33 4.28 12.31 3.01
N TRP A 34 3.80 13.07 4.00
CA TRP A 34 3.95 12.71 5.40
C TRP A 34 3.24 11.39 5.76
N LYS A 35 2.14 11.05 5.07
CA LYS A 35 1.43 9.76 5.25
C LYS A 35 2.27 8.60 4.79
N ASN A 36 2.88 8.73 3.61
CA ASN A 36 3.79 7.71 3.09
C ASN A 36 5.01 7.53 3.99
N ILE A 37 5.56 8.62 4.53
CA ILE A 37 6.65 8.59 5.50
C ILE A 37 6.19 7.91 6.81
N ALA A 38 5.01 8.24 7.32
CA ALA A 38 4.46 7.63 8.52
C ALA A 38 4.26 6.11 8.34
N ILE A 39 3.69 5.68 7.21
CA ILE A 39 3.54 4.25 6.88
C ILE A 39 4.89 3.56 6.86
N ALA A 40 5.90 4.15 6.21
CA ALA A 40 7.25 3.57 6.14
C ALA A 40 7.94 3.49 7.51
N LEU A 41 7.81 4.52 8.35
CA LEU A 41 8.44 4.57 9.67
C LEU A 41 7.77 3.64 10.70
N LEU A 42 6.49 3.31 10.52
CA LEU A 42 5.81 2.33 11.37
C LEU A 42 6.24 0.90 11.07
N ALA A 43 6.74 0.60 9.87
CA ALA A 43 7.13 -0.76 9.49
C ALA A 43 8.27 -1.35 10.35
N PRO A 44 9.38 -0.65 10.66
CA PRO A 44 10.40 -1.17 11.58
C PRO A 44 9.87 -1.49 12.98
N LEU A 45 8.89 -0.73 13.47
CA LEU A 45 8.22 -1.01 14.75
C LEU A 45 7.39 -2.29 14.67
N TRP A 46 6.76 -2.54 13.53
CA TRP A 46 6.03 -3.77 13.23
C TRP A 46 6.97 -4.98 13.19
N TRP A 47 8.13 -4.86 12.53
CA TRP A 47 9.13 -5.94 12.50
C TRP A 47 9.65 -6.28 13.88
N TRP A 48 9.95 -5.27 14.68
CA TRP A 48 10.40 -5.46 16.07
C TRP A 48 9.30 -6.11 16.94
N ALA A 49 8.04 -5.69 16.79
CA ALA A 49 6.91 -6.25 17.52
C ALA A 49 6.61 -7.71 17.17
N ASN A 50 7.07 -8.19 16.01
CA ASN A 50 6.92 -9.57 15.54
C ASN A 50 8.23 -10.37 15.64
N ASP A 51 9.20 -9.90 16.39
CA ASP A 51 10.49 -10.59 16.65
C ASP A 51 11.23 -10.98 15.34
N MET A 52 11.09 -10.20 14.26
CA MET A 52 11.80 -10.44 13.00
C MET A 52 13.30 -10.33 13.21
N ALA A 53 14.07 -11.32 12.73
CA ALA A 53 15.52 -11.30 12.82
C ALA A 53 16.10 -10.20 11.92
N LEU A 54 17.16 -9.51 12.41
CA LEU A 54 17.86 -8.51 11.58
C LEU A 54 18.37 -9.12 10.27
N TRP A 55 18.84 -10.34 10.34
CA TRP A 55 19.31 -11.15 9.22
C TRP A 55 18.78 -12.59 9.36
N PRO A 56 18.15 -13.16 8.33
CA PRO A 56 17.94 -12.60 6.97
C PRO A 56 16.65 -11.77 6.81
N ASP A 57 15.68 -11.81 7.75
CA ASP A 57 14.28 -11.43 7.51
C ASP A 57 14.11 -9.94 7.18
N MET A 58 14.63 -9.04 8.04
CA MET A 58 14.51 -7.59 7.79
C MET A 58 15.30 -7.18 6.53
N ALA A 59 16.46 -7.81 6.29
CA ALA A 59 17.28 -7.52 5.12
C ALA A 59 16.56 -7.94 3.82
N LEU A 60 15.91 -9.11 3.82
CA LEU A 60 15.09 -9.57 2.69
C LEU A 60 13.89 -8.66 2.46
N GLN A 61 13.21 -8.25 3.53
CA GLN A 61 12.06 -7.35 3.44
C GLN A 61 12.45 -5.97 2.86
N LEU A 62 13.57 -5.41 3.30
CA LEU A 62 14.15 -4.19 2.72
C LEU A 62 14.52 -4.37 1.24
N GLY A 63 15.12 -5.51 0.90
CA GLY A 63 15.46 -5.85 -0.49
C GLY A 63 14.22 -5.92 -1.39
N VAL A 64 13.16 -6.61 -0.93
CA VAL A 64 11.88 -6.69 -1.64
C VAL A 64 11.27 -5.30 -1.82
N ALA A 65 11.23 -4.49 -0.75
CA ALA A 65 10.71 -3.13 -0.81
C ALA A 65 11.50 -2.25 -1.78
N ALA A 66 12.84 -2.34 -1.78
CA ALA A 66 13.69 -1.59 -2.70
C ALA A 66 13.45 -1.98 -4.16
N VAL A 67 13.32 -3.28 -4.45
CA VAL A 67 13.03 -3.78 -5.82
C VAL A 67 11.66 -3.30 -6.27
N VAL A 68 10.62 -3.46 -5.46
CA VAL A 68 9.25 -3.03 -5.79
C VAL A 68 9.20 -1.52 -5.98
N PHE A 69 9.80 -0.74 -5.07
CA PHE A 69 9.86 0.72 -5.21
C PHE A 69 10.59 1.13 -6.49
N GLY A 70 11.72 0.49 -6.82
CA GLY A 70 12.48 0.75 -8.05
C GLY A 70 11.67 0.45 -9.31
N LEU A 71 10.93 -0.67 -9.34
CA LEU A 71 10.04 -1.02 -10.46
C LEU A 71 8.96 0.06 -10.65
N PHE A 72 8.30 0.48 -9.57
CA PHE A 72 7.26 1.51 -9.65
C PHE A 72 7.80 2.92 -9.91
N CYS A 73 9.05 3.23 -9.53
CA CYS A 73 9.75 4.42 -10.01
C CYS A 73 9.92 4.41 -11.53
N GLY A 74 10.16 3.24 -12.13
CA GLY A 74 10.14 3.08 -13.60
C GLY A 74 8.77 3.40 -14.19
N VAL A 75 7.68 2.87 -13.60
CA VAL A 75 6.29 3.15 -14.02
C VAL A 75 5.99 4.65 -13.94
N PHE A 76 6.45 5.31 -12.87
CA PHE A 76 6.34 6.75 -12.69
C PHE A 76 7.13 7.53 -13.77
N ALA A 77 8.35 7.10 -14.10
CA ALA A 77 9.17 7.74 -15.13
C ALA A 77 8.52 7.71 -16.52
N PHE A 78 7.70 6.68 -16.80
CA PHE A 78 6.88 6.61 -18.02
C PHE A 78 5.59 7.45 -17.93
N GLY A 79 5.31 8.11 -16.81
CA GLY A 79 4.11 8.92 -16.61
C GLY A 79 2.81 8.12 -16.43
N TRP A 80 2.89 6.82 -16.10
CA TRP A 80 1.71 5.95 -15.97
C TRP A 80 1.10 5.94 -14.57
N MET A 81 1.80 6.47 -13.57
CA MET A 81 1.35 6.48 -12.19
C MET A 81 1.82 7.74 -11.46
N GLY A 82 1.05 8.20 -10.48
CA GLY A 82 1.39 9.33 -9.63
C GLY A 82 2.56 9.04 -8.68
N GLY A 83 3.39 10.05 -8.39
CA GLY A 83 4.52 9.90 -7.47
C GLY A 83 4.09 9.60 -6.03
N GLY A 84 2.89 10.02 -5.61
CA GLY A 84 2.28 9.69 -4.32
C GLY A 84 1.99 8.18 -4.20
N ASP A 85 1.42 7.60 -5.25
CA ASP A 85 1.09 6.17 -5.34
C ASP A 85 2.33 5.29 -5.26
N VAL A 86 3.38 5.66 -6.00
CA VAL A 86 4.67 4.93 -5.99
C VAL A 86 5.28 4.91 -4.58
N LYS A 87 5.27 6.05 -3.88
CA LYS A 87 5.76 6.13 -2.49
C LYS A 87 4.91 5.28 -1.55
N MET A 88 3.59 5.27 -1.74
CA MET A 88 2.68 4.47 -0.93
C MET A 88 2.91 2.98 -1.13
N ILE A 89 3.06 2.50 -2.37
CA ILE A 89 3.39 1.11 -2.67
C ILE A 89 4.74 0.72 -2.06
N GLY A 90 5.77 1.57 -2.20
CA GLY A 90 7.08 1.34 -1.59
C GLY A 90 7.04 1.25 -0.07
N ALA A 91 6.26 2.11 0.58
CA ALA A 91 6.05 2.09 2.03
C ALA A 91 5.30 0.82 2.48
N LEU A 92 4.28 0.39 1.72
CA LEU A 92 3.51 -0.83 1.99
C LEU A 92 4.33 -2.10 1.75
N ALA A 93 5.28 -2.08 0.81
CA ALA A 93 6.19 -3.19 0.58
C ALA A 93 7.08 -3.50 1.79
N LEU A 94 7.24 -2.58 2.74
CA LEU A 94 7.89 -2.84 4.02
C LEU A 94 7.03 -3.64 5.00
N TRP A 95 5.70 -3.64 4.83
CA TRP A 95 4.77 -4.26 5.77
C TRP A 95 4.41 -5.70 5.42
N PHE A 96 4.33 -6.01 4.14
CA PHE A 96 3.79 -7.27 3.66
C PHE A 96 4.89 -8.22 3.18
N PRO A 97 4.88 -9.50 3.61
CA PRO A 97 5.74 -10.52 3.04
C PRO A 97 5.44 -10.66 1.54
N LEU A 98 6.43 -11.15 0.78
CA LEU A 98 6.40 -11.14 -0.70
C LEU A 98 5.10 -11.71 -1.30
N HIS A 99 4.61 -12.85 -0.80
CA HIS A 99 3.40 -13.48 -1.33
C HIS A 99 2.15 -12.59 -1.14
N LEU A 100 2.02 -11.96 0.03
CA LEU A 100 0.90 -11.07 0.34
C LEU A 100 1.03 -9.72 -0.39
N LEU A 101 2.25 -9.23 -0.58
CA LEU A 101 2.54 -8.06 -1.38
C LEU A 101 2.15 -8.28 -2.84
N VAL A 102 2.51 -9.42 -3.45
CA VAL A 102 2.11 -9.77 -4.81
C VAL A 102 0.59 -9.86 -4.92
N TRP A 103 -0.06 -10.52 -3.96
CA TRP A 103 -1.53 -10.57 -3.91
C TRP A 103 -2.15 -9.17 -3.81
N MET A 104 -1.64 -8.30 -2.95
CA MET A 104 -2.06 -6.90 -2.84
C MET A 104 -1.93 -6.14 -4.17
N LEU A 105 -0.80 -6.29 -4.85
CA LEU A 105 -0.56 -5.66 -6.16
C LEU A 105 -1.53 -6.18 -7.23
N MET A 106 -1.88 -7.46 -7.21
CA MET A 106 -2.90 -8.03 -8.11
C MET A 106 -4.29 -7.43 -7.83
N VAL A 107 -4.71 -7.38 -6.57
CA VAL A 107 -5.99 -6.77 -6.17
C VAL A 107 -6.02 -5.29 -6.54
N MET A 108 -4.93 -4.54 -6.27
CA MET A 108 -4.78 -3.15 -6.66
C MET A 108 -4.96 -2.96 -8.17
N SER A 109 -4.34 -3.82 -8.99
CA SER A 109 -4.41 -3.73 -10.45
C SER A 109 -5.84 -3.96 -10.95
N VAL A 110 -6.56 -4.93 -10.38
CA VAL A 110 -7.96 -5.18 -10.70
C VAL A 110 -8.84 -4.01 -10.27
N ALA A 111 -8.68 -3.53 -9.03
CA ALA A 111 -9.46 -2.41 -8.51
C ALA A 111 -9.20 -1.12 -9.31
N GLY A 112 -7.94 -0.81 -9.62
CA GLY A 112 -7.57 0.32 -10.47
C GLY A 112 -8.13 0.22 -11.89
N GLY A 113 -8.11 -0.98 -12.47
CA GLY A 113 -8.73 -1.26 -13.78
C GLY A 113 -10.24 -1.02 -13.77
N VAL A 114 -10.93 -1.50 -12.73
CA VAL A 114 -12.38 -1.26 -12.56
C VAL A 114 -12.68 0.23 -12.43
N LEU A 115 -11.93 0.95 -11.58
CA LEU A 115 -12.08 2.41 -11.44
C LEU A 115 -11.86 3.13 -12.78
N THR A 116 -10.83 2.74 -13.52
CA THR A 116 -10.54 3.31 -14.85
C THR A 116 -11.70 3.10 -15.81
N VAL A 117 -12.26 1.88 -15.87
CA VAL A 117 -13.41 1.57 -16.74
C VAL A 117 -14.65 2.40 -16.35
N ILE A 118 -14.95 2.50 -15.06
CA ILE A 118 -16.07 3.31 -14.54
C ILE A 118 -15.90 4.78 -14.99
N MET A 119 -14.71 5.35 -14.83
CA MET A 119 -14.44 6.75 -15.19
C MET A 119 -14.47 6.97 -16.70
N LEU A 120 -14.02 5.99 -17.51
CA LEU A 120 -14.13 6.05 -18.97
C LEU A 120 -15.61 6.05 -19.43
N LEU A 121 -16.45 5.23 -18.79
CA LEU A 121 -17.88 5.20 -19.08
C LEU A 121 -18.58 6.51 -18.69
N ASP A 122 -18.21 7.10 -17.55
CA ASP A 122 -18.73 8.40 -17.12
C ASP A 122 -18.31 9.53 -18.09
N ARG A 123 -17.05 9.52 -18.54
CA ARG A 123 -16.57 10.45 -19.56
C ARG A 123 -17.24 10.27 -20.92
N ALA A 124 -17.63 9.04 -21.29
CA ALA A 124 -18.36 8.81 -22.54
C ALA A 124 -19.73 9.53 -22.51
N ARG A 125 -20.30 9.75 -21.32
CA ARG A 125 -21.53 10.53 -21.11
C ARG A 125 -21.30 12.04 -21.06
N ASP A 126 -20.15 12.46 -20.51
CA ASP A 126 -19.79 13.88 -20.37
C ASP A 126 -18.32 14.11 -20.77
N ARG A 127 -18.12 14.56 -22.01
CA ARG A 127 -16.79 14.78 -22.63
C ARG A 127 -15.98 15.92 -22.00
N THR A 128 -16.57 16.71 -21.11
CA THR A 128 -15.89 17.85 -20.48
C THR A 128 -15.04 17.43 -19.28
N LYS A 129 -15.26 16.24 -18.74
CA LYS A 129 -14.54 15.73 -17.57
C LYS A 129 -13.13 15.26 -17.94
N GLN A 130 -12.14 15.73 -17.20
CA GLN A 130 -10.78 15.15 -17.23
C GLN A 130 -10.77 13.81 -16.48
N ILE A 131 -10.03 12.83 -17.01
CA ILE A 131 -9.87 11.55 -16.35
C ILE A 131 -8.56 11.56 -15.56
N GLU A 132 -8.67 11.71 -14.26
CA GLU A 132 -7.59 11.44 -13.32
C GLU A 132 -8.07 10.26 -12.45
N VAL A 133 -7.48 9.09 -12.66
CA VAL A 133 -7.88 7.88 -11.92
C VAL A 133 -7.22 7.92 -10.54
N PRO A 134 -8.00 7.90 -9.43
CA PRO A 134 -7.46 7.90 -8.08
C PRO A 134 -6.89 6.51 -7.74
N TYR A 135 -5.67 6.23 -8.22
CA TYR A 135 -5.00 4.95 -7.94
C TYR A 135 -4.72 4.72 -6.46
N GLY A 136 -4.52 5.78 -5.67
CA GLY A 136 -4.37 5.70 -4.23
C GLY A 136 -5.55 5.05 -3.51
N VAL A 137 -6.78 5.22 -4.04
CA VAL A 137 -7.98 4.51 -3.54
C VAL A 137 -7.84 3.00 -3.75
N ALA A 138 -7.42 2.57 -4.95
CA ALA A 138 -7.23 1.16 -5.27
C ALA A 138 -6.11 0.53 -4.42
N ILE A 139 -5.00 1.28 -4.19
CA ILE A 139 -3.89 0.85 -3.34
C ILE A 139 -4.37 0.70 -1.89
N ALA A 140 -5.06 1.72 -1.35
CA ALA A 140 -5.57 1.70 0.02
C ALA A 140 -6.55 0.54 0.25
N PHE A 141 -7.46 0.30 -0.68
CA PHE A 141 -8.40 -0.81 -0.64
C PHE A 141 -7.68 -2.17 -0.64
N ALA A 142 -6.75 -2.38 -1.58
CA ALA A 142 -5.98 -3.62 -1.67
C ALA A 142 -5.11 -3.86 -0.42
N ALA A 143 -4.49 -2.80 0.11
CA ALA A 143 -3.67 -2.87 1.32
C ALA A 143 -4.50 -3.20 2.57
N LEU A 144 -5.73 -2.65 2.70
CA LEU A 144 -6.64 -2.99 3.79
C LEU A 144 -7.06 -4.46 3.75
N LEU A 145 -7.33 -5.01 2.55
CA LEU A 145 -7.60 -6.44 2.40
C LEU A 145 -6.38 -7.29 2.75
N ALA A 146 -5.18 -6.90 2.29
CA ALA A 146 -3.95 -7.59 2.63
C ALA A 146 -3.65 -7.55 4.13
N LEU A 147 -3.93 -6.43 4.79
CA LEU A 147 -3.76 -6.27 6.22
C LEU A 147 -4.72 -7.16 7.02
N ARG A 148 -5.94 -7.32 6.52
CA ARG A 148 -6.89 -8.29 7.07
C ARG A 148 -6.33 -9.71 7.01
N GLU A 149 -5.84 -10.14 5.85
CA GLU A 149 -5.22 -11.46 5.69
C GLU A 149 -4.01 -11.66 6.61
N LEU A 150 -3.17 -10.63 6.74
CA LEU A 150 -2.03 -10.63 7.66
C LEU A 150 -2.46 -10.85 9.11
N HIS A 151 -3.58 -10.27 9.52
CA HIS A 151 -4.08 -10.37 10.90
C HIS A 151 -4.72 -11.75 11.20
N PHE A 152 -5.45 -12.32 10.25
CA PHE A 152 -6.15 -13.59 10.44
C PHE A 152 -5.25 -14.82 10.28
N ASN A 153 -4.20 -14.75 9.46
CA ASN A 153 -3.30 -15.87 9.16
C ASN A 153 -1.97 -15.81 9.94
N HIS A 154 -1.88 -15.02 10.98
CA HIS A 154 -0.66 -14.66 11.70
C HIS A 154 0.20 -15.77 12.31
N PRO A 155 -0.17 -17.05 12.49
CA PRO A 155 0.75 -18.03 13.09
C PRO A 155 1.83 -18.56 12.13
N SER A 156 1.78 -18.33 10.82
CA SER A 156 2.63 -19.03 9.85
C SER A 156 3.19 -18.20 8.70
N ILE A 157 3.08 -16.86 8.74
CA ILE A 157 3.38 -16.04 7.55
C ILE A 157 4.87 -15.70 7.42
N PHE A 158 5.64 -15.80 8.51
CA PHE A 158 7.09 -15.52 8.52
C PHE A 158 7.96 -16.77 8.77
N VAL A 159 7.39 -17.98 8.63
CA VAL A 159 8.13 -19.24 8.71
C VAL A 159 8.41 -19.79 7.32
#